data_3fe602325268804678f04919eeb45265
#
_entry.id   3fe602325268804678f04919eeb45265
#
_cell.length_a   1.000
_cell.length_b   1.000
_cell.length_c   1.000
_cell.angle_alpha   90.00
_cell.angle_beta   90.00
_cell.angle_gamma   90.00
#
_symmetry.space_group_name_H-M   'P 1'
#
loop_
_entity.id
_entity.type
_entity.pdbx_description
1 polymer ?
#
loop_
_entity_poly.entity_id
_entity_poly.type
_entity_poly.pdbx_seq_one_letter_code
_entity_poly.pdbx_strand_id
1 'polypeptide(L)'
;MKTHILCLGDSNTHGYCADPKDNADGGIRFNENERWTCRLQTALGDKYLVTEEGLSGRTTVFVDPIHESMDALSVCYALLKSHEVIDLLILMLGTNDVKERFGANAACIGAGMERLIQKCKSVDCWGGKTPNILVVAPPRIKEGFHDEVMGDGCVCLLYTSPSPRDMRRSR
;
A
#
# COMPACT_ATOMS: atom_id res chain seq x y z
N MET A 1 16.26 21.42 4.16
CA MET A 1 15.09 20.75 3.58
C MET A 1 14.89 19.46 4.36
N LYS A 2 13.64 19.08 4.69
CA LYS A 2 13.36 17.80 5.38
C LYS A 2 13.55 16.63 4.44
N THR A 3 13.95 15.47 4.96
CA THR A 3 13.94 14.22 4.20
C THR A 3 12.49 13.77 3.99
N HIS A 4 12.06 13.63 2.75
CA HIS A 4 10.67 13.35 2.39
C HIS A 4 10.41 11.85 2.22
N ILE A 5 9.50 11.32 3.02
CA ILE A 5 9.03 9.93 2.97
C ILE A 5 7.58 9.93 2.51
N LEU A 6 7.31 9.32 1.36
CA LEU A 6 5.95 9.15 0.86
C LEU A 6 5.48 7.73 1.15
N CYS A 7 4.33 7.58 1.81
CA CYS A 7 3.72 6.30 2.15
C CYS A 7 2.52 6.04 1.24
N LEU A 8 2.71 5.24 0.18
CA LEU A 8 1.66 4.85 -0.76
C LEU A 8 1.08 3.50 -0.35
N GLY A 9 -0.22 3.47 -0.09
CA GLY A 9 -0.89 2.27 0.39
C GLY A 9 -2.40 2.28 0.25
N ASP A 10 -3.01 1.31 0.89
CA ASP A 10 -4.46 1.08 0.93
C ASP A 10 -5.10 1.59 2.25
N SER A 11 -6.17 0.93 2.70
CA SER A 11 -6.85 1.21 3.96
C SER A 11 -5.93 1.12 5.19
N ASN A 12 -4.92 0.25 5.17
CA ASN A 12 -3.94 0.15 6.25
C ASN A 12 -3.12 1.44 6.39
N THR A 13 -2.78 2.07 5.26
CA THR A 13 -2.07 3.35 5.25
C THR A 13 -3.00 4.53 5.50
N HIS A 14 -4.25 4.45 4.99
CA HIS A 14 -5.28 5.44 5.30
C HIS A 14 -5.61 5.48 6.80
N GLY A 15 -5.45 4.36 7.49
CA GLY A 15 -5.82 4.20 8.90
C GLY A 15 -7.29 3.84 9.10
N TYR A 16 -7.87 3.04 8.19
CA TYR A 16 -9.24 2.54 8.34
C TYR A 16 -9.36 1.67 9.59
N CYS A 17 -10.38 1.95 10.40
CA CYS A 17 -10.74 1.20 11.60
C CYS A 17 -12.05 0.44 11.34
N ALA A 18 -11.98 -0.89 11.32
CA ALA A 18 -13.14 -1.74 11.02
C ALA A 18 -14.15 -1.77 12.17
N ASP A 19 -13.70 -1.75 13.42
CA ASP A 19 -14.56 -1.62 14.59
C ASP A 19 -14.31 -0.26 15.27
N PRO A 20 -15.28 0.68 15.24
CA PRO A 20 -15.12 1.99 15.88
C PRO A 20 -14.75 1.93 17.37
N LYS A 21 -14.96 0.80 18.05
CA LYS A 21 -14.56 0.61 19.45
C LYS A 21 -13.05 0.50 19.62
N ASP A 22 -12.34 0.12 18.56
CA ASP A 22 -10.87 0.02 18.54
C ASP A 22 -10.20 1.38 18.29
N ASN A 23 -10.99 2.42 18.01
CA ASN A 23 -10.53 3.78 17.75
C ASN A 23 -10.81 4.66 18.98
N ALA A 24 -9.79 5.38 19.44
CA ALA A 24 -9.91 6.27 20.60
C ALA A 24 -11.03 7.33 20.44
N ASP A 25 -11.28 7.78 19.22
CA ASP A 25 -12.30 8.77 18.90
C ASP A 25 -13.64 8.15 18.45
N GLY A 26 -13.74 6.82 18.43
CA GLY A 26 -14.96 6.10 18.01
C GLY A 26 -15.30 6.26 16.52
N GLY A 27 -14.34 6.68 15.68
CA GLY A 27 -14.53 6.85 14.24
C GLY A 27 -14.07 5.66 13.42
N ILE A 28 -14.37 5.69 12.12
CA ILE A 28 -13.95 4.66 11.15
C ILE A 28 -12.54 4.89 10.59
N ARG A 29 -11.85 5.93 11.05
CA ARG A 29 -10.45 6.22 10.73
C ARG A 29 -9.70 6.53 12.01
N PHE A 30 -8.61 5.81 12.25
CA PHE A 30 -7.70 6.10 13.36
C PHE A 30 -7.18 7.54 13.31
N ASN A 31 -7.03 8.19 14.44
CA ASN A 31 -6.51 9.54 14.55
C ASN A 31 -4.98 9.59 14.33
N GLU A 32 -4.40 10.79 14.40
CA GLU A 32 -2.97 11.01 14.15
C GLU A 32 -2.06 10.40 15.22
N ASN A 33 -2.57 10.01 16.40
CA ASN A 33 -1.79 9.33 17.43
C ASN A 33 -1.75 7.81 17.22
N GLU A 34 -2.64 7.28 16.39
CA GLU A 34 -2.84 5.84 16.18
C GLU A 34 -2.32 5.38 14.81
N ARG A 35 -2.51 6.17 13.75
CA ARG A 35 -2.04 5.82 12.40
C ARG A 35 -0.52 5.58 12.38
N TRP A 36 -0.11 4.48 11.76
CA TRP A 36 1.31 4.10 11.72
C TRP A 36 2.19 5.16 11.04
N THR A 37 1.70 5.83 10.03
CA THR A 37 2.39 6.89 9.30
C THR A 37 2.65 8.12 10.17
N CYS A 38 1.67 8.54 10.97
CA CYS A 38 1.81 9.62 11.93
C CYS A 38 2.74 9.25 13.10
N ARG A 39 2.67 8.00 13.55
CA ARG A 39 3.61 7.47 14.56
C ARG A 39 5.04 7.41 14.01
N LEU A 40 5.20 7.07 12.72
CA LEU A 40 6.48 7.14 12.03
C LEU A 40 7.01 8.58 12.00
N GLN A 41 6.16 9.56 11.64
CA GLN A 41 6.53 10.97 11.68
C GLN A 41 7.00 11.41 13.07
N THR A 42 6.25 11.04 14.11
CA THR A 42 6.60 11.35 15.51
C THR A 42 7.94 10.74 15.91
N ALA A 43 8.17 9.48 15.54
CA ALA A 43 9.41 8.78 15.87
C ALA A 43 10.64 9.34 15.14
N LEU A 44 10.48 9.80 13.92
CA LEU A 44 11.56 10.38 13.11
C LEU A 44 11.83 11.85 13.43
N GLY A 45 10.85 12.58 13.96
CA GLY A 45 10.98 13.98 14.34
C GLY A 45 11.04 14.96 13.16
N ASP A 46 11.42 16.20 13.47
CA ASP A 46 11.28 17.34 12.57
C ASP A 46 12.19 17.37 11.35
N LYS A 47 13.20 16.50 11.31
CA LYS A 47 14.10 16.37 10.16
C LYS A 47 13.45 15.65 8.97
N TYR A 48 12.33 14.99 9.20
CA TYR A 48 11.59 14.21 8.22
C TYR A 48 10.21 14.80 7.95
N LEU A 49 9.71 14.55 6.76
CA LEU A 49 8.33 14.79 6.35
C LEU A 49 7.74 13.46 5.90
N VAL A 50 6.77 12.93 6.61
CA VAL A 50 6.03 11.72 6.23
C VAL A 50 4.70 12.13 5.64
N THR A 51 4.48 11.79 4.37
CA THR A 51 3.23 12.09 3.64
C THR A 51 2.43 10.81 3.44
N GLU A 52 1.13 10.89 3.73
CA GLU A 52 0.20 9.78 3.64
C GLU A 52 -0.55 9.80 2.30
N GLU A 53 -0.41 8.74 1.50
CA GLU A 53 -1.16 8.47 0.27
C GLU A 53 -1.88 7.12 0.40
N GLY A 54 -2.65 6.97 1.49
CA GLY A 54 -3.50 5.80 1.74
C GLY A 54 -4.90 6.00 1.18
N LEU A 55 -5.39 5.03 0.40
CA LEU A 55 -6.76 5.00 -0.11
C LEU A 55 -7.39 3.64 0.12
N SER A 56 -8.50 3.59 0.88
CA SER A 56 -9.22 2.34 1.16
C SER A 56 -9.65 1.65 -0.13
N GLY A 57 -9.32 0.37 -0.28
CA GLY A 57 -9.63 -0.39 -1.50
C GLY A 57 -8.54 -0.37 -2.58
N ARG A 58 -7.47 0.44 -2.43
CA ARG A 58 -6.41 0.53 -3.44
C ARG A 58 -5.72 -0.83 -3.66
N THR A 59 -5.56 -1.17 -4.94
CA THR A 59 -4.82 -2.34 -5.42
C THR A 59 -3.44 -1.95 -5.94
N THR A 60 -2.61 -2.94 -6.26
CA THR A 60 -1.33 -2.70 -6.95
C THR A 60 -1.54 -2.28 -8.42
N VAL A 61 -2.14 -3.16 -9.22
CA VAL A 61 -2.30 -2.99 -10.67
C VAL A 61 -3.67 -3.42 -11.19
N PHE A 62 -4.53 -3.96 -10.33
CA PHE A 62 -5.83 -4.50 -10.72
C PHE A 62 -6.87 -3.39 -10.74
N VAL A 63 -7.44 -3.14 -11.91
CA VAL A 63 -8.52 -2.17 -12.07
C VAL A 63 -9.77 -2.69 -11.36
N ASP A 64 -10.29 -1.90 -10.43
CA ASP A 64 -11.52 -2.26 -9.71
C ASP A 64 -12.73 -2.00 -10.62
N PRO A 65 -13.59 -3.01 -10.88
CA PRO A 65 -14.76 -2.84 -11.73
C PRO A 65 -15.87 -1.99 -11.07
N ILE A 66 -15.76 -1.71 -9.76
CA ILE A 66 -16.77 -1.01 -8.99
C ILE A 66 -16.37 0.44 -8.72
N HIS A 67 -15.05 0.72 -8.59
CA HIS A 67 -14.55 2.03 -8.21
C HIS A 67 -13.44 2.51 -9.15
N GLU A 68 -13.44 3.80 -9.44
CA GLU A 68 -12.48 4.43 -10.34
C GLU A 68 -11.13 4.67 -9.66
N SER A 69 -10.06 4.59 -10.45
CA SER A 69 -8.70 5.01 -10.05
C SER A 69 -8.14 4.30 -8.80
N MET A 70 -8.58 3.06 -8.58
CA MET A 70 -8.17 2.29 -7.40
C MET A 70 -6.83 1.59 -7.60
N ASP A 71 -6.40 1.32 -8.83
CA ASP A 71 -5.08 0.73 -9.05
C ASP A 71 -3.97 1.77 -8.91
N ALA A 72 -2.98 1.44 -8.09
CA ALA A 72 -1.85 2.33 -7.84
C ALA A 72 -1.02 2.59 -9.11
N LEU A 73 -0.99 1.63 -10.05
CA LEU A 73 -0.21 1.75 -11.28
C LEU A 73 -0.66 2.93 -12.14
N SER A 74 -1.97 3.12 -12.32
CA SER A 74 -2.52 4.20 -13.15
C SER A 74 -2.30 5.59 -12.56
N VAL A 75 -2.35 5.71 -11.23
CA VAL A 75 -2.27 6.99 -10.53
C VAL A 75 -0.86 7.36 -10.05
N CYS A 76 0.09 6.39 -10.03
CA CYS A 76 1.39 6.60 -9.39
C CYS A 76 2.19 7.75 -10.02
N TYR A 77 2.09 7.98 -11.34
CA TYR A 77 2.79 9.10 -11.97
C TYR A 77 2.36 10.44 -11.37
N ALA A 78 1.04 10.69 -11.34
CA ALA A 78 0.49 11.93 -10.82
C ALA A 78 0.81 12.10 -9.33
N LEU A 79 0.64 11.05 -8.53
CA LEU A 79 0.95 11.06 -7.10
C LEU A 79 2.42 11.37 -6.84
N LEU A 80 3.34 10.63 -7.47
CA LEU A 80 4.77 10.82 -7.23
C LEU A 80 5.24 12.19 -7.70
N LYS A 81 4.77 12.67 -8.86
CA LYS A 81 5.13 14.00 -9.37
C LYS A 81 4.60 15.13 -8.51
N SER A 82 3.41 15.02 -7.95
CA SER A 82 2.84 16.06 -7.08
C SER A 82 3.56 16.14 -5.72
N HIS A 83 4.30 15.11 -5.34
CA HIS A 83 5.07 15.06 -4.10
C HIS A 83 6.59 15.16 -4.27
N GLU A 84 7.08 15.50 -5.48
CA GLU A 84 8.53 15.63 -5.70
C GLU A 84 9.16 16.77 -4.87
N VAL A 85 10.33 16.61 -4.27
CA VAL A 85 11.28 15.47 -4.38
C VAL A 85 10.99 14.44 -3.29
N ILE A 86 11.02 13.15 -3.66
CA ILE A 86 10.84 12.04 -2.72
C ILE A 86 12.21 11.41 -2.42
N ASP A 87 12.53 11.26 -1.13
CA ASP A 87 13.77 10.61 -0.67
C ASP A 87 13.57 9.12 -0.36
N LEU A 88 12.35 8.72 0.03
CA LEU A 88 11.95 7.33 0.26
C LEU A 88 10.47 7.16 -0.07
N LEU A 89 10.16 6.17 -0.90
CA LEU A 89 8.80 5.70 -1.13
C LEU A 89 8.58 4.40 -0.33
N ILE A 90 7.56 4.38 0.54
CA ILE A 90 7.10 3.17 1.23
C ILE A 90 5.85 2.68 0.51
N LEU A 91 5.87 1.46 -0.01
CA LEU A 91 4.74 0.79 -0.63
C LEU A 91 4.17 -0.27 0.31
N MET A 92 2.92 -0.12 0.73
CA MET A 92 2.19 -1.15 1.50
C MET A 92 0.85 -1.41 0.83
N LEU A 93 0.82 -2.36 -0.11
CA LEU A 93 -0.31 -2.75 -0.93
C LEU A 93 -0.38 -4.28 -1.07
N GLY A 94 -1.50 -4.78 -1.57
CA GLY A 94 -1.72 -6.20 -1.82
C GLY A 94 -2.91 -6.77 -1.06
N THR A 95 -3.38 -6.12 -0.01
CA THR A 95 -4.56 -6.55 0.75
C THR A 95 -5.81 -6.64 -0.12
N ASN A 96 -6.02 -5.67 -1.00
CA ASN A 96 -7.21 -5.64 -1.86
C ASN A 96 -7.07 -6.51 -3.09
N ASP A 97 -5.86 -6.79 -3.52
CA ASP A 97 -5.56 -7.62 -4.69
C ASP A 97 -6.00 -9.08 -4.53
N VAL A 98 -6.15 -9.53 -3.28
CA VAL A 98 -6.61 -10.90 -2.96
C VAL A 98 -8.12 -11.08 -3.04
N LYS A 99 -8.88 -10.02 -3.29
CA LYS A 99 -10.35 -10.11 -3.39
C LYS A 99 -10.77 -10.98 -4.56
N GLU A 100 -11.82 -11.76 -4.36
CA GLU A 100 -12.33 -12.73 -5.35
C GLU A 100 -12.64 -12.09 -6.69
N ARG A 101 -13.13 -10.85 -6.68
CA ARG A 101 -13.47 -10.10 -7.90
C ARG A 101 -12.31 -9.92 -8.87
N PHE A 102 -11.07 -9.99 -8.39
CA PHE A 102 -9.90 -9.87 -9.26
C PHE A 102 -9.38 -11.22 -9.76
N GLY A 103 -9.78 -12.34 -9.16
CA GLY A 103 -9.38 -13.68 -9.58
C GLY A 103 -7.86 -13.92 -9.61
N ALA A 104 -7.11 -13.11 -8.86
CA ALA A 104 -5.65 -13.12 -8.90
C ALA A 104 -5.07 -14.13 -7.90
N ASN A 105 -4.04 -14.85 -8.32
CA ASN A 105 -3.25 -15.68 -7.42
C ASN A 105 -2.02 -14.92 -6.89
N ALA A 106 -1.32 -15.49 -5.92
CA ALA A 106 -0.14 -14.87 -5.30
C ALA A 106 0.95 -14.48 -6.30
N ALA A 107 1.18 -15.29 -7.34
CA ALA A 107 2.17 -14.99 -8.37
C ALA A 107 1.77 -13.76 -9.21
N CYS A 108 0.49 -13.63 -9.56
CA CYS A 108 -0.04 -12.47 -10.26
C CYS A 108 0.07 -11.19 -9.42
N ILE A 109 -0.23 -11.29 -8.11
CA ILE A 109 -0.11 -10.15 -7.18
C ILE A 109 1.35 -9.72 -7.03
N GLY A 110 2.27 -10.69 -6.88
CA GLY A 110 3.71 -10.43 -6.82
C GLY A 110 4.22 -9.75 -8.09
N ALA A 111 3.85 -10.26 -9.27
CA ALA A 111 4.19 -9.64 -10.55
C ALA A 111 3.60 -8.23 -10.71
N GLY A 112 2.38 -8.01 -10.21
CA GLY A 112 1.73 -6.69 -10.15
C GLY A 112 2.55 -5.71 -9.31
N MET A 113 2.99 -6.12 -8.14
CA MET A 113 3.84 -5.30 -7.27
C MET A 113 5.19 -4.98 -7.95
N GLU A 114 5.82 -5.96 -8.58
CA GLU A 114 7.05 -5.73 -9.37
C GLU A 114 6.83 -4.68 -10.47
N ARG A 115 5.75 -4.79 -11.22
CA ARG A 115 5.39 -3.82 -12.26
C ARG A 115 5.19 -2.42 -11.69
N LEU A 116 4.52 -2.30 -10.55
CA LEU A 116 4.32 -1.02 -9.85
C LEU A 116 5.66 -0.42 -9.42
N ILE A 117 6.56 -1.22 -8.84
CA ILE A 117 7.90 -0.78 -8.43
C ILE A 117 8.67 -0.24 -9.65
N GLN A 118 8.68 -0.95 -10.77
CA GLN A 118 9.36 -0.51 -11.99
C GLN A 118 8.76 0.82 -12.50
N LYS A 119 7.44 0.96 -12.47
CA LYS A 119 6.77 2.22 -12.82
C LYS A 119 7.20 3.35 -11.88
N CYS A 120 7.18 3.15 -10.57
CA CYS A 120 7.62 4.17 -9.60
C CYS A 120 9.07 4.59 -9.83
N LYS A 121 9.97 3.64 -10.13
CA LYS A 121 11.38 3.93 -10.45
C LYS A 121 11.55 4.79 -11.71
N SER A 122 10.66 4.66 -12.68
CA SER A 122 10.71 5.39 -13.95
C SER A 122 10.19 6.83 -13.86
N VAL A 123 9.53 7.20 -12.76
CA VAL A 123 9.02 8.56 -12.57
C VAL A 123 10.16 9.47 -12.13
N ASP A 124 10.31 10.61 -12.80
CA ASP A 124 11.30 11.62 -12.43
C ASP A 124 10.80 12.47 -11.25
N CYS A 125 10.94 11.91 -10.04
CA CYS A 125 10.52 12.54 -8.78
C CYS A 125 11.59 12.41 -7.67
N TRP A 126 12.76 11.88 -8.01
CA TRP A 126 13.81 11.50 -7.06
C TRP A 126 14.91 12.56 -6.89
N GLY A 127 14.74 13.73 -7.54
CA GLY A 127 15.72 14.83 -7.49
C GLY A 127 17.10 14.45 -8.04
N GLY A 128 17.14 13.61 -9.09
CA GLY A 128 18.37 13.11 -9.70
C GLY A 128 19.09 12.01 -8.90
N LYS A 129 18.49 11.56 -7.78
CA LYS A 129 19.03 10.44 -6.97
C LYS A 129 18.51 9.10 -7.49
N THR A 130 19.19 8.02 -7.10
CA THR A 130 18.68 6.65 -7.32
C THR A 130 17.36 6.46 -6.56
N PRO A 131 16.32 5.90 -7.22
CA PRO A 131 15.05 5.60 -6.58
C PRO A 131 15.21 4.73 -5.33
N ASN A 132 14.63 5.15 -4.22
CA ASN A 132 14.69 4.45 -2.94
C ASN A 132 13.29 4.01 -2.53
N ILE A 133 13.03 2.70 -2.61
CA ILE A 133 11.70 2.11 -2.40
C ILE A 133 11.77 1.00 -1.36
N LEU A 134 10.95 1.11 -0.33
CA LEU A 134 10.71 0.08 0.68
C LEU A 134 9.34 -0.55 0.44
N VAL A 135 9.30 -1.86 0.26
CA VAL A 135 8.04 -2.61 0.20
C VAL A 135 7.76 -3.21 1.57
N VAL A 136 6.59 -2.92 2.10
CA VAL A 136 6.10 -3.45 3.38
C VAL A 136 4.97 -4.43 3.09
N ALA A 137 5.10 -5.66 3.58
CA ALA A 137 4.02 -6.64 3.49
C ALA A 137 2.83 -6.17 4.34
N PRO A 138 1.60 -6.18 3.78
CA PRO A 138 0.42 -5.84 4.56
C PRO A 138 0.16 -6.88 5.66
N PRO A 139 -0.65 -6.54 6.68
CA PRO A 139 -1.10 -7.48 7.68
C PRO A 139 -1.80 -8.69 7.07
N ARG A 140 -1.72 -9.81 7.76
CA ARG A 140 -2.39 -11.05 7.34
C ARG A 140 -3.90 -10.91 7.39
N ILE A 141 -4.57 -11.40 6.36
CA ILE A 141 -6.01 -11.53 6.33
C ILE A 141 -6.40 -12.82 7.05
N LYS A 142 -7.46 -12.76 7.87
CA LYS A 142 -8.00 -13.94 8.55
C LYS A 142 -8.52 -14.95 7.53
N GLU A 143 -8.18 -16.23 7.72
CA GLU A 143 -8.73 -17.31 6.88
C GLU A 143 -10.26 -17.32 6.91
N GLY A 144 -10.87 -17.54 5.75
CA GLY A 144 -12.33 -17.55 5.61
C GLY A 144 -12.98 -16.16 5.78
N PHE A 145 -12.20 -15.08 5.72
CA PHE A 145 -12.77 -13.74 5.69
C PHE A 145 -13.67 -13.58 4.45
N HIS A 146 -14.88 -13.13 4.69
CA HIS A 146 -15.84 -12.76 3.65
C HIS A 146 -16.47 -11.43 4.01
N ASP A 147 -16.47 -10.50 3.08
CA ASP A 147 -17.15 -9.22 3.24
C ASP A 147 -18.61 -9.36 2.83
N GLU A 148 -19.49 -9.49 3.82
CA GLU A 148 -20.93 -9.67 3.60
C GLU A 148 -21.57 -8.46 2.89
N VAL A 149 -21.02 -7.27 3.10
CA VAL A 149 -21.57 -6.03 2.51
C VAL A 149 -21.22 -5.95 1.01
N MET A 150 -20.00 -6.33 0.67
CA MET A 150 -19.52 -6.29 -0.72
C MET A 150 -19.73 -7.61 -1.45
N GLY A 151 -20.14 -8.66 -0.76
CA GLY A 151 -20.29 -10.00 -1.32
C GLY A 151 -18.98 -10.59 -1.82
N ASP A 152 -17.87 -10.20 -1.22
CA ASP A 152 -16.53 -10.44 -1.76
C ASP A 152 -15.65 -11.18 -0.73
N GLY A 153 -15.13 -12.32 -1.11
CA GLY A 153 -14.19 -13.09 -0.30
C GLY A 153 -12.72 -12.85 -0.68
N CYS A 154 -11.83 -13.57 -0.05
CA CYS A 154 -10.40 -13.54 -0.35
C CYS A 154 -9.93 -14.90 -0.84
N VAL A 155 -9.58 -15.01 -2.13
CA VAL A 155 -9.13 -16.25 -2.78
C VAL A 155 -7.66 -16.56 -2.56
N CYS A 156 -6.86 -15.56 -2.24
CA CYS A 156 -5.43 -15.71 -2.07
C CYS A 156 -5.01 -15.24 -0.69
N LEU A 157 -4.41 -16.12 0.07
CA LEU A 157 -3.71 -15.73 1.27
C LEU A 157 -2.33 -15.20 0.84
N LEU A 158 -2.00 -13.97 1.23
CA LEU A 158 -0.68 -13.36 0.96
C LEU A 158 0.51 -14.18 1.49
N TYR A 159 0.23 -15.17 2.30
CA TYR A 159 1.16 -16.19 2.77
C TYR A 159 1.84 -17.01 1.69
N THR A 160 1.18 -17.21 0.55
CA THR A 160 1.70 -18.03 -0.55
C THR A 160 2.49 -17.22 -1.56
N SER A 161 2.58 -15.91 -1.39
CA SER A 161 3.55 -15.11 -2.13
C SER A 161 4.96 -15.58 -1.76
N PRO A 162 5.77 -16.04 -2.73
CA PRO A 162 7.14 -16.42 -2.44
C PRO A 162 7.87 -15.23 -1.81
N SER A 163 8.46 -15.48 -0.64
CA SER A 163 9.29 -14.45 -0.02
C SER A 163 10.48 -14.13 -0.93
N PRO A 164 11.13 -12.98 -0.80
CA PRO A 164 12.37 -12.70 -1.52
C PRO A 164 13.45 -13.78 -1.34
N ARG A 165 13.35 -14.60 -0.29
CA ARG A 165 14.22 -15.78 -0.07
C ARG A 165 13.83 -16.95 -0.96
N ASP A 166 12.54 -17.14 -1.25
CA ASP A 166 12.05 -18.25 -2.08
C ASP A 166 12.34 -17.99 -3.54
N MET A 167 12.30 -16.74 -3.99
CA MET A 167 12.65 -16.34 -5.36
C MET A 167 14.13 -16.52 -5.70
N ARG A 168 15.02 -16.61 -4.70
CA ARG A 168 16.45 -16.90 -4.91
C ARG A 168 16.78 -18.38 -5.14
N ARG A 169 15.83 -19.28 -4.86
CA ARG A 169 16.03 -20.75 -5.02
C ARG A 169 15.58 -21.29 -6.38
N SER A 170 14.97 -20.45 -7.23
CA SER A 170 14.48 -20.84 -8.55
C SER A 170 15.39 -20.42 -9.71
N ARG A 171 16.70 -20.30 -9.45
CA ARG A 171 17.74 -20.13 -10.48
C ARG A 171 18.70 -21.29 -10.47
#